data_89d88d91aa596dee32cad98e092978cc
#
_entry.id   89d88d91aa596dee32cad98e092978cc
#
_cell.length_a   1.000
_cell.length_b   1.000
_cell.length_c   1.000
_cell.angle_alpha   90.00
_cell.angle_beta   90.00
_cell.angle_gamma   90.00
#
_symmetry.space_group_name_H-M   'P 1'
#
loop_
_entity.id
_entity.type
_entity.pdbx_description
1 polymer ?
#
loop_
_entity_poly.entity_id
_entity_poly.type
_entity_poly.pdbx_seq_one_letter_code
_entity_poly.pdbx_strand_id
1 'polypeptide(L)'
;VWIHGASVGESLASLPLIERLLEADPNLWVLSTSGTVTSARLMSQRLPKRAIHQFLPLDVPSWIEKFLSYWKPELGLWMESEVWPNTLLAAKKHNIPLVLMNARVSKTSQKRWQHVSGTFQEILSCFDMILTQTKEQEDFFKTHGATNVWTTGNIKFASAPLPYDALEKERVEKVLDGRPLWIAASTHEGEEDLVAKAHLLIKEQIPNALCVIIPRHPNRAQDLCQRLSVYGAVSRRSLHEDPSPATDFYLADTLGELGLFFRLSPLVFLGGSLVPVGGHNLIEPAQIGCALIHGPHMFKQEELTRHFKAAGASHMVTSVADLAQTIITLLTSYQQTHAAIEKAKYVAKEQKDSFDLTWQKICPYLRRLS
;
A
#
# COMPACT_ATOMS: atom_id res chain seq x y z
N VAL A 1 -0.61 -7.68 22.19
CA VAL A 1 -1.72 -7.70 21.21
C VAL A 1 -1.49 -8.80 20.20
N TRP A 2 -2.54 -9.56 19.87
CA TRP A 2 -2.51 -10.61 18.86
C TRP A 2 -3.22 -10.12 17.58
N ILE A 3 -2.53 -10.20 16.43
CA ILE A 3 -3.10 -9.84 15.13
C ILE A 3 -3.09 -11.08 14.24
N HIS A 4 -4.25 -11.43 13.68
CA HIS A 4 -4.37 -12.53 12.74
C HIS A 4 -4.72 -12.06 11.34
N GLY A 5 -3.92 -12.48 10.34
CA GLY A 5 -4.19 -12.28 8.93
C GLY A 5 -3.79 -13.51 8.14
N ALA A 6 -4.76 -14.26 7.62
CA ALA A 6 -4.54 -15.58 7.02
C ALA A 6 -3.74 -15.53 5.72
N SER A 7 -4.00 -14.53 4.88
CA SER A 7 -3.39 -14.36 3.55
C SER A 7 -2.21 -13.38 3.54
N VAL A 8 -1.44 -13.39 2.45
CA VAL A 8 -0.38 -12.40 2.21
C VAL A 8 -0.94 -10.97 2.21
N GLY A 9 -2.11 -10.77 1.58
CA GLY A 9 -2.75 -9.45 1.52
C GLY A 9 -3.18 -8.94 2.90
N GLU A 10 -3.77 -9.78 3.73
CA GLU A 10 -4.16 -9.45 5.10
C GLU A 10 -2.94 -9.19 6.00
N SER A 11 -1.90 -10.01 5.87
CA SER A 11 -0.64 -9.82 6.60
C SER A 11 0.01 -8.47 6.24
N LEU A 12 0.05 -8.10 4.96
CA LEU A 12 0.55 -6.78 4.53
C LEU A 12 -0.32 -5.63 5.05
N ALA A 13 -1.65 -5.79 5.01
CA ALA A 13 -2.59 -4.78 5.50
C ALA A 13 -2.47 -4.55 7.02
N SER A 14 -1.96 -5.53 7.77
CA SER A 14 -1.75 -5.40 9.21
C SER A 14 -0.47 -4.63 9.58
N LEU A 15 0.52 -4.51 8.69
CA LEU A 15 1.82 -3.90 9.00
C LEU A 15 1.71 -2.44 9.49
N PRO A 16 0.98 -1.53 8.81
CA PRO A 16 0.85 -0.16 9.28
C PRO A 16 0.18 -0.07 10.66
N LEU A 17 -0.73 -1.00 10.95
CA LEU A 17 -1.37 -1.08 12.26
C LEU A 17 -0.39 -1.58 13.32
N ILE A 18 0.43 -2.58 13.02
CA ILE A 18 1.48 -3.08 13.92
C ILE A 18 2.45 -1.94 14.27
N GLU A 19 2.92 -1.20 13.28
CA GLU A 19 3.80 -0.05 13.47
C GLU A 19 3.17 0.99 14.41
N ARG A 20 1.93 1.40 14.12
CA ARG A 20 1.22 2.39 14.94
C ARG A 20 0.93 1.91 16.37
N LEU A 21 0.65 0.62 16.56
CA LEU A 21 0.50 0.02 17.90
C LEU A 21 1.79 0.13 18.71
N LEU A 22 2.92 -0.20 18.10
CA LEU A 22 4.24 -0.17 18.74
C LEU A 22 4.77 1.26 19.00
N GLU A 23 4.33 2.23 18.20
CA GLU A 23 4.58 3.66 18.41
C GLU A 23 3.75 4.20 19.58
N ALA A 24 2.50 3.76 19.70
CA ALA A 24 1.57 4.24 20.73
C ALA A 24 1.94 3.77 22.15
N ASP A 25 2.57 2.60 22.26
CA ASP A 25 3.02 2.06 23.56
C ASP A 25 4.39 1.39 23.45
N PRO A 26 5.43 1.93 24.14
CA PRO A 26 6.78 1.38 24.10
C PRO A 26 6.91 -0.01 24.76
N ASN A 27 5.95 -0.41 25.61
CA ASN A 27 5.97 -1.72 26.29
C ASN A 27 5.17 -2.79 25.54
N LEU A 28 4.42 -2.41 24.52
CA LEU A 28 3.57 -3.32 23.77
C LEU A 28 4.40 -4.31 22.94
N TRP A 29 3.95 -5.56 22.94
CA TRP A 29 4.40 -6.61 22.03
C TRP A 29 3.28 -7.04 21.12
N VAL A 30 3.59 -7.32 19.86
CA VAL A 30 2.62 -7.80 18.89
C VAL A 30 2.96 -9.22 18.47
N LEU A 31 1.99 -10.11 18.63
CA LEU A 31 2.00 -11.45 18.05
C LEU A 31 1.23 -11.39 16.73
N SER A 32 1.92 -11.53 15.61
CA SER A 32 1.31 -11.63 14.28
C SER A 32 1.19 -13.08 13.87
N THR A 33 -0.01 -13.54 13.52
CA THR A 33 -0.23 -14.92 13.05
C THR A 33 -0.75 -14.97 11.63
N SER A 34 -0.32 -15.98 10.88
CA SER A 34 -0.80 -16.24 9.52
C SER A 34 -0.97 -17.73 9.24
N GLY A 35 -1.67 -18.06 8.13
CA GLY A 35 -1.95 -19.45 7.73
C GLY A 35 -1.03 -19.97 6.62
N THR A 36 -0.18 -19.15 5.98
CA THR A 36 0.60 -19.57 4.80
C THR A 36 2.10 -19.35 4.97
N VAL A 37 2.90 -20.24 4.35
CA VAL A 37 4.37 -20.13 4.34
C VAL A 37 4.83 -18.82 3.68
N THR A 38 4.14 -18.38 2.63
CA THR A 38 4.46 -17.12 1.94
C THR A 38 4.24 -15.92 2.85
N SER A 39 3.14 -15.87 3.61
CA SER A 39 2.89 -14.83 4.60
C SER A 39 3.94 -14.85 5.71
N ALA A 40 4.28 -16.04 6.22
CA ALA A 40 5.31 -16.20 7.25
C ALA A 40 6.67 -15.64 6.81
N ARG A 41 7.11 -15.99 5.58
CA ARG A 41 8.37 -15.49 5.01
C ARG A 41 8.37 -13.96 4.86
N LEU A 42 7.26 -13.41 4.42
CA LEU A 42 7.10 -11.96 4.25
C LEU A 42 7.14 -11.25 5.61
N MET A 43 6.41 -11.76 6.60
CA MET A 43 6.36 -11.16 7.92
C MET A 43 7.70 -11.25 8.65
N SER A 44 8.45 -12.35 8.50
CA SER A 44 9.81 -12.47 9.08
C SER A 44 10.80 -11.41 8.56
N GLN A 45 10.56 -10.85 7.37
CA GLN A 45 11.40 -9.81 6.77
C GLN A 45 10.92 -8.39 7.07
N ARG A 46 9.64 -8.21 7.42
CA ARG A 46 9.00 -6.91 7.50
C ARG A 46 8.56 -6.48 8.89
N LEU A 47 8.41 -7.41 9.82
CA LEU A 47 7.99 -7.08 11.17
C LEU A 47 9.04 -6.22 11.88
N PRO A 48 8.60 -5.13 12.55
CA PRO A 48 9.48 -4.32 13.38
C PRO A 48 9.91 -5.07 14.64
N LYS A 49 10.93 -4.53 15.35
CA LYS A 49 11.31 -5.00 16.68
C LYS A 49 10.08 -4.99 17.60
N ARG A 50 9.93 -5.94 18.50
CA ARG A 50 8.76 -6.16 19.39
C ARG A 50 7.51 -6.71 18.67
N ALA A 51 7.62 -7.14 17.42
CA ALA A 51 6.60 -7.92 16.75
C ALA A 51 7.17 -9.29 16.35
N ILE A 52 6.42 -10.35 16.66
CA ILE A 52 6.83 -11.75 16.45
C ILE A 52 5.82 -12.42 15.53
N HIS A 53 6.31 -13.14 14.53
CA HIS A 53 5.45 -13.97 13.69
C HIS A 53 5.35 -15.40 14.21
N GLN A 54 4.14 -15.97 14.17
CA GLN A 54 3.85 -17.36 14.46
C GLN A 54 2.78 -17.89 13.48
N PHE A 55 2.81 -19.17 13.15
CA PHE A 55 1.66 -19.79 12.49
C PHE A 55 0.48 -19.88 13.45
N LEU A 56 -0.73 -19.59 12.94
CA LEU A 56 -1.94 -19.92 13.67
C LEU A 56 -2.00 -21.45 13.82
N PRO A 57 -2.25 -22.01 15.02
CA PRO A 57 -2.47 -23.44 15.16
C PRO A 57 -3.70 -23.88 14.33
N LEU A 58 -3.72 -25.13 13.90
CA LEU A 58 -4.93 -25.70 13.32
C LEU A 58 -6.07 -25.60 14.34
N ASP A 59 -7.30 -25.45 13.83
CA ASP A 59 -8.50 -25.18 14.65
C ASP A 59 -8.94 -26.40 15.50
N VAL A 60 -7.98 -26.98 16.22
CA VAL A 60 -8.13 -28.12 17.14
C VAL A 60 -8.10 -27.61 18.57
N PRO A 61 -9.15 -27.86 19.40
CA PRO A 61 -9.30 -27.28 20.73
C PRO A 61 -8.06 -27.40 21.62
N SER A 62 -7.41 -28.56 21.69
CA SER A 62 -6.24 -28.79 22.55
C SER A 62 -5.00 -27.98 22.10
N TRP A 63 -4.85 -27.71 20.81
CA TRP A 63 -3.75 -26.91 20.27
C TRP A 63 -3.98 -25.41 20.52
N ILE A 64 -5.23 -25.00 20.39
CA ILE A 64 -5.64 -23.61 20.66
C ILE A 64 -5.48 -23.28 22.13
N GLU A 65 -5.94 -24.14 23.04
CA GLU A 65 -5.75 -23.95 24.48
C GLU A 65 -4.26 -23.84 24.83
N LYS A 66 -3.40 -24.65 24.23
CA LYS A 66 -1.94 -24.58 24.39
C LYS A 66 -1.38 -23.24 23.91
N PHE A 67 -1.84 -22.79 22.74
CA PHE A 67 -1.43 -21.52 22.13
C PHE A 67 -1.86 -20.33 23.02
N LEU A 68 -3.11 -20.26 23.41
CA LEU A 68 -3.64 -19.17 24.24
C LEU A 68 -3.00 -19.15 25.63
N SER A 69 -2.78 -20.31 26.24
CA SER A 69 -2.10 -20.42 27.54
C SER A 69 -0.64 -19.98 27.51
N TYR A 70 0.04 -20.18 26.38
CA TYR A 70 1.45 -19.78 26.20
C TYR A 70 1.59 -18.28 25.90
N TRP A 71 0.84 -17.78 24.89
CA TRP A 71 0.98 -16.40 24.42
C TRP A 71 0.20 -15.39 25.26
N LYS A 72 -0.88 -15.79 25.91
CA LYS A 72 -1.74 -14.97 26.77
C LYS A 72 -2.08 -13.60 26.16
N PRO A 73 -2.63 -13.55 24.93
CA PRO A 73 -2.96 -12.27 24.32
C PRO A 73 -4.06 -11.57 25.11
N GLU A 74 -3.92 -10.26 25.28
CA GLU A 74 -4.90 -9.41 26.01
C GLU A 74 -5.89 -8.72 25.06
N LEU A 75 -5.62 -8.73 23.76
CA LEU A 75 -6.49 -8.22 22.71
C LEU A 75 -6.21 -9.00 21.42
N GLY A 76 -7.24 -9.45 20.71
CA GLY A 76 -7.17 -10.06 19.40
C GLY A 76 -7.74 -9.15 18.30
N LEU A 77 -6.95 -8.89 17.27
CA LEU A 77 -7.34 -8.13 16.08
C LEU A 77 -7.36 -9.08 14.89
N TRP A 78 -8.54 -9.34 14.36
CA TRP A 78 -8.77 -10.34 13.31
C TRP A 78 -9.03 -9.67 11.98
N MET A 79 -8.29 -10.05 10.93
CA MET A 79 -8.42 -9.40 9.63
C MET A 79 -9.44 -10.08 8.72
N GLU A 80 -10.23 -9.26 8.03
CA GLU A 80 -11.20 -9.61 6.98
C GLU A 80 -12.30 -10.60 7.42
N SER A 81 -12.34 -11.81 6.87
CA SER A 81 -13.46 -12.76 7.06
C SER A 81 -13.01 -14.16 7.48
N GLU A 82 -11.81 -14.28 8.00
CA GLU A 82 -11.30 -15.56 8.47
C GLU A 82 -12.05 -16.02 9.73
N VAL A 83 -12.75 -17.13 9.61
CA VAL A 83 -13.54 -17.68 10.70
C VAL A 83 -12.99 -19.04 11.10
N TRP A 84 -12.42 -19.10 12.31
CA TRP A 84 -11.90 -20.30 12.95
C TRP A 84 -12.69 -20.56 14.22
N PRO A 85 -13.81 -21.34 14.17
CA PRO A 85 -14.80 -21.39 15.24
C PRO A 85 -14.23 -21.77 16.60
N ASN A 86 -13.40 -22.80 16.67
CA ASN A 86 -12.82 -23.23 17.96
C ASN A 86 -11.87 -22.18 18.52
N THR A 87 -11.09 -21.51 17.66
CA THR A 87 -10.19 -20.44 18.07
C THR A 87 -10.95 -19.24 18.64
N LEU A 88 -12.04 -18.80 17.98
CA LEU A 88 -12.85 -17.68 18.43
C LEU A 88 -13.59 -17.99 19.74
N LEU A 89 -14.17 -19.18 19.84
CA LEU A 89 -14.85 -19.63 21.06
C LEU A 89 -13.87 -19.76 22.24
N ALA A 90 -12.66 -20.29 22.01
CA ALA A 90 -11.64 -20.39 23.03
C ALA A 90 -11.16 -19.00 23.48
N ALA A 91 -10.91 -18.08 22.56
CA ALA A 91 -10.54 -16.70 22.89
C ALA A 91 -11.63 -16.03 23.77
N LYS A 92 -12.90 -16.18 23.39
CA LYS A 92 -14.03 -15.69 24.22
C LYS A 92 -14.05 -16.33 25.61
N LYS A 93 -13.84 -17.64 25.73
CA LYS A 93 -13.76 -18.36 27.01
C LYS A 93 -12.61 -17.86 27.88
N HIS A 94 -11.49 -17.45 27.28
CA HIS A 94 -10.35 -16.84 27.96
C HIS A 94 -10.54 -15.34 28.24
N ASN A 95 -11.73 -14.77 27.96
CA ASN A 95 -12.03 -13.34 28.08
C ASN A 95 -11.09 -12.43 27.31
N ILE A 96 -10.58 -12.90 26.16
CA ILE A 96 -9.75 -12.10 25.26
C ILE A 96 -10.69 -11.28 24.37
N PRO A 97 -10.69 -9.94 24.47
CA PRO A 97 -11.49 -9.10 23.57
C PRO A 97 -11.05 -9.33 22.13
N LEU A 98 -12.03 -9.53 21.23
CA LEU A 98 -11.78 -9.72 19.80
C LEU A 98 -12.42 -8.60 18.98
N VAL A 99 -11.64 -8.02 18.09
CA VAL A 99 -12.10 -7.05 17.09
C VAL A 99 -11.92 -7.62 15.70
N LEU A 100 -13.01 -7.77 14.95
CA LEU A 100 -12.95 -8.12 13.52
C LEU A 100 -12.73 -6.84 12.72
N MET A 101 -11.60 -6.76 12.04
CA MET A 101 -11.17 -5.58 11.31
C MET A 101 -11.25 -5.79 9.81
N ASN A 102 -11.51 -4.71 9.08
CA ASN A 102 -11.63 -4.73 7.62
C ASN A 102 -12.64 -5.78 7.13
N ALA A 103 -13.70 -6.00 7.92
CA ALA A 103 -14.64 -7.10 7.76
C ALA A 103 -15.41 -7.02 6.44
N ARG A 104 -15.42 -8.13 5.72
CA ARG A 104 -16.25 -8.31 4.51
C ARG A 104 -16.66 -9.78 4.37
N VAL A 105 -17.83 -9.99 3.82
CA VAL A 105 -18.31 -11.34 3.48
C VAL A 105 -18.73 -11.32 2.01
N SER A 106 -18.17 -12.21 1.20
CA SER A 106 -18.53 -12.32 -0.22
C SER A 106 -19.99 -12.72 -0.39
N LYS A 107 -20.64 -12.32 -1.50
CA LYS A 107 -22.04 -12.71 -1.78
C LYS A 107 -22.25 -14.22 -1.74
N THR A 108 -21.27 -15.00 -2.16
CA THR A 108 -21.31 -16.45 -2.10
C THR A 108 -21.27 -16.96 -0.65
N SER A 109 -20.40 -16.38 0.19
CA SER A 109 -20.32 -16.73 1.61
C SER A 109 -21.56 -16.27 2.38
N GLN A 110 -22.15 -15.10 2.05
CA GLN A 110 -23.41 -14.64 2.64
C GLN A 110 -24.52 -15.68 2.44
N LYS A 111 -24.69 -16.20 1.21
CA LYS A 111 -25.66 -17.27 0.93
C LYS A 111 -25.42 -18.54 1.74
N ARG A 112 -24.17 -18.92 1.94
CA ARG A 112 -23.83 -20.12 2.75
C ARG A 112 -24.14 -19.90 4.23
N TRP A 113 -23.83 -18.75 4.78
CA TRP A 113 -24.11 -18.43 6.17
C TRP A 113 -25.61 -18.34 6.50
N GLN A 114 -26.47 -17.97 5.53
CA GLN A 114 -27.92 -18.02 5.68
C GLN A 114 -28.45 -19.41 6.02
N HIS A 115 -27.80 -20.49 5.54
CA HIS A 115 -28.21 -21.87 5.82
C HIS A 115 -27.84 -22.34 7.22
N VAL A 116 -26.89 -21.68 7.88
CA VAL A 116 -26.39 -22.01 9.21
C VAL A 116 -26.39 -20.78 10.11
N SER A 117 -27.48 -20.03 10.09
CA SER A 117 -27.59 -18.71 10.73
C SER A 117 -27.31 -18.73 12.24
N GLY A 118 -27.74 -19.77 12.96
CA GLY A 118 -27.48 -19.91 14.39
C GLY A 118 -25.99 -20.03 14.74
N THR A 119 -25.26 -20.87 13.98
CA THR A 119 -23.81 -21.01 14.14
C THR A 119 -23.09 -19.70 13.77
N PHE A 120 -23.57 -19.01 12.74
CA PHE A 120 -22.98 -17.72 12.37
C PHE A 120 -23.19 -16.65 13.46
N GLN A 121 -24.38 -16.58 14.07
CA GLN A 121 -24.63 -15.70 15.21
C GLN A 121 -23.72 -16.02 16.39
N GLU A 122 -23.52 -17.28 16.73
CA GLU A 122 -22.62 -17.69 17.81
C GLU A 122 -21.19 -17.22 17.53
N ILE A 123 -20.70 -17.41 16.30
CA ILE A 123 -19.38 -16.93 15.88
C ILE A 123 -19.29 -15.40 15.97
N LEU A 124 -20.30 -14.67 15.47
CA LEU A 124 -20.31 -13.21 15.53
C LEU A 124 -20.32 -12.70 16.99
N SER A 125 -20.95 -13.44 17.90
CA SER A 125 -20.97 -13.11 19.33
C SER A 125 -19.61 -13.24 20.03
N CYS A 126 -18.60 -13.83 19.36
CA CYS A 126 -17.23 -13.85 19.86
C CYS A 126 -16.50 -12.52 19.67
N PHE A 127 -16.98 -11.66 18.79
CA PHE A 127 -16.36 -10.36 18.55
C PHE A 127 -17.03 -9.26 19.40
N ASP A 128 -16.21 -8.53 20.13
CA ASP A 128 -16.64 -7.34 20.90
C ASP A 128 -16.95 -6.17 19.95
N MET A 129 -16.32 -6.14 18.78
CA MET A 129 -16.55 -5.12 17.76
C MET A 129 -16.23 -5.67 16.37
N ILE A 130 -17.01 -5.21 15.38
CA ILE A 130 -16.79 -5.51 13.96
C ILE A 130 -16.65 -4.20 13.20
N LEU A 131 -15.53 -4.04 12.47
CA LEU A 131 -15.22 -2.88 11.64
C LEU A 131 -15.29 -3.29 10.17
N THR A 132 -16.26 -2.78 9.44
CA THR A 132 -16.58 -3.20 8.08
C THR A 132 -16.04 -2.24 7.02
N GLN A 133 -15.83 -2.78 5.81
CA GLN A 133 -15.37 -1.98 4.67
C GLN A 133 -16.46 -1.06 4.10
N THR A 134 -17.73 -1.49 4.15
CA THR A 134 -18.84 -0.75 3.54
C THR A 134 -20.09 -0.80 4.41
N LYS A 135 -21.00 0.14 4.19
CA LYS A 135 -22.28 0.18 4.87
C LYS A 135 -23.14 -1.07 4.59
N GLU A 136 -23.08 -1.61 3.38
CA GLU A 136 -23.78 -2.87 3.03
C GLU A 136 -23.30 -4.03 3.92
N GLN A 137 -21.99 -4.10 4.19
CA GLN A 137 -21.41 -5.11 5.09
C GLN A 137 -21.84 -4.87 6.54
N GLU A 138 -21.85 -3.63 7.00
CA GLU A 138 -22.35 -3.30 8.35
C GLU A 138 -23.79 -3.78 8.55
N ASP A 139 -24.65 -3.49 7.59
CA ASP A 139 -26.07 -3.89 7.64
C ASP A 139 -26.20 -5.42 7.60
N PHE A 140 -25.37 -6.10 6.81
CA PHE A 140 -25.31 -7.57 6.79
C PHE A 140 -24.96 -8.15 8.16
N PHE A 141 -23.90 -7.69 8.81
CA PHE A 141 -23.51 -8.19 10.13
C PHE A 141 -24.56 -7.90 11.21
N LYS A 142 -25.15 -6.71 11.20
CA LYS A 142 -26.24 -6.32 12.13
C LYS A 142 -27.48 -7.22 11.97
N THR A 143 -27.89 -7.48 10.74
CA THR A 143 -29.02 -8.37 10.43
C THR A 143 -28.79 -9.80 10.93
N HIS A 144 -27.51 -10.24 11.03
CA HIS A 144 -27.14 -11.55 11.54
C HIS A 144 -26.77 -11.56 13.04
N GLY A 145 -27.16 -10.51 13.79
CA GLY A 145 -27.09 -10.50 15.26
C GLY A 145 -25.85 -9.86 15.87
N ALA A 146 -24.95 -9.27 15.08
CA ALA A 146 -23.85 -8.50 15.62
C ALA A 146 -24.35 -7.13 16.14
N THR A 147 -23.97 -6.75 17.36
CA THR A 147 -24.49 -5.54 18.03
C THR A 147 -23.60 -4.33 17.90
N ASN A 148 -22.28 -4.52 17.89
CA ASN A 148 -21.27 -3.45 17.85
C ASN A 148 -20.54 -3.46 16.51
N VAL A 149 -21.19 -2.91 15.47
CA VAL A 149 -20.68 -2.92 14.08
C VAL A 149 -20.60 -1.50 13.57
N TRP A 150 -19.45 -1.15 12.96
CA TRP A 150 -19.15 0.17 12.41
C TRP A 150 -18.54 0.07 11.03
N THR A 151 -18.91 0.95 10.11
CA THR A 151 -18.23 1.11 8.84
C THR A 151 -17.03 2.03 9.02
N THR A 152 -15.83 1.52 8.81
CA THR A 152 -14.57 2.30 8.87
C THR A 152 -13.88 2.42 7.52
N GLY A 153 -14.38 1.74 6.49
CA GLY A 153 -13.73 1.69 5.17
C GLY A 153 -12.68 0.58 5.06
N ASN A 154 -11.93 0.58 3.96
CA ASN A 154 -10.93 -0.43 3.70
C ASN A 154 -9.54 0.06 4.12
N ILE A 155 -8.91 -0.60 5.09
CA ILE A 155 -7.58 -0.24 5.61
C ILE A 155 -6.42 -0.93 4.87
N LYS A 156 -6.72 -1.75 3.87
CA LYS A 156 -5.73 -2.60 3.18
C LYS A 156 -4.59 -1.84 2.53
N PHE A 157 -4.84 -0.59 2.17
CA PHE A 157 -3.89 0.24 1.45
C PHE A 157 -3.41 1.45 2.26
N ALA A 158 -3.62 1.43 3.57
CA ALA A 158 -3.06 2.45 4.43
C ALA A 158 -1.53 2.43 4.32
N SER A 159 -0.94 3.58 4.07
CA SER A 159 0.50 3.76 3.99
C SER A 159 0.87 5.07 4.68
N ALA A 160 1.93 5.05 5.46
CA ALA A 160 2.48 6.30 5.99
C ALA A 160 3.06 7.15 4.85
N PRO A 161 2.98 8.49 4.94
CA PRO A 161 3.64 9.35 3.96
C PRO A 161 5.14 9.06 3.91
N LEU A 162 5.69 8.97 2.69
CA LEU A 162 7.12 8.73 2.51
C LEU A 162 7.95 9.88 3.10
N PRO A 163 8.99 9.57 3.91
CA PRO A 163 9.88 10.57 4.46
C PRO A 163 10.72 11.23 3.36
N TYR A 164 11.22 12.43 3.62
CA TYR A 164 12.13 13.15 2.74
C TYR A 164 12.98 14.14 3.54
N ASP A 165 14.14 14.49 3.01
CA ASP A 165 14.96 15.58 3.51
C ASP A 165 14.52 16.91 2.88
N ALA A 166 14.04 17.85 3.71
CA ALA A 166 13.53 19.14 3.24
C ALA A 166 14.65 20.04 2.67
N LEU A 167 15.85 20.02 3.26
CA LEU A 167 17.00 20.80 2.79
C LEU A 167 17.47 20.28 1.42
N GLU A 168 17.52 18.97 1.28
CA GLU A 168 17.91 18.35 0.03
C GLU A 168 16.86 18.60 -1.07
N LYS A 169 15.57 18.61 -0.71
CA LYS A 169 14.50 19.00 -1.65
C LYS A 169 14.73 20.42 -2.20
N GLU A 170 14.94 21.39 -1.32
CA GLU A 170 15.20 22.77 -1.72
C GLU A 170 16.46 22.91 -2.58
N ARG A 171 17.51 22.12 -2.27
CA ARG A 171 18.75 22.11 -3.07
C ARG A 171 18.48 21.60 -4.48
N VAL A 172 17.80 20.47 -4.62
CA VAL A 172 17.51 19.87 -5.93
C VAL A 172 16.52 20.74 -6.72
N GLU A 173 15.53 21.35 -6.08
CA GLU A 173 14.62 22.31 -6.75
C GLU A 173 15.37 23.50 -7.36
N LYS A 174 16.37 24.05 -6.66
CA LYS A 174 17.22 25.12 -7.19
C LYS A 174 18.05 24.68 -8.39
N VAL A 175 18.56 23.44 -8.36
CA VAL A 175 19.33 22.86 -9.49
C VAL A 175 18.43 22.67 -10.71
N LEU A 176 17.18 22.25 -10.49
CA LEU A 176 16.21 22.00 -11.56
C LEU A 176 15.67 23.30 -12.19
N ASP A 177 15.69 24.38 -11.48
CA ASP A 177 15.31 25.74 -11.91
C ASP A 177 13.99 25.81 -12.71
N GLY A 178 12.95 25.15 -12.19
CA GLY A 178 11.63 25.09 -12.84
C GLY A 178 11.56 24.25 -14.13
N ARG A 179 12.57 23.48 -14.43
CA ARG A 179 12.62 22.59 -15.61
C ARG A 179 11.46 21.60 -15.58
N PRO A 180 10.70 21.42 -16.68
CA PRO A 180 9.67 20.40 -16.78
C PRO A 180 10.25 19.02 -16.54
N LEU A 181 9.73 18.29 -15.54
CA LEU A 181 10.22 16.96 -15.23
C LEU A 181 9.07 15.99 -14.96
N TRP A 182 9.32 14.73 -15.25
CA TRP A 182 8.46 13.62 -14.89
C TRP A 182 9.30 12.47 -14.33
N ILE A 183 8.67 11.58 -13.58
CA ILE A 183 9.36 10.51 -12.87
C ILE A 183 8.89 9.17 -13.39
N ALA A 184 9.84 8.28 -13.69
CA ALA A 184 9.63 6.85 -13.88
C ALA A 184 10.12 6.12 -12.62
N ALA A 185 9.20 5.79 -11.71
CA ALA A 185 9.51 5.27 -10.39
C ALA A 185 9.43 3.75 -10.31
N SER A 186 10.40 3.14 -9.64
CA SER A 186 10.48 1.69 -9.42
C SER A 186 10.48 0.88 -10.72
N THR A 187 11.26 1.32 -11.68
CA THR A 187 11.38 0.68 -13.00
C THR A 187 12.08 -0.67 -12.92
N HIS A 188 11.77 -1.54 -13.85
CA HIS A 188 12.30 -2.88 -13.98
C HIS A 188 12.97 -3.11 -15.34
N GLU A 189 13.74 -4.19 -15.42
CA GLU A 189 14.45 -4.57 -16.63
C GLU A 189 13.52 -4.69 -17.85
N GLY A 190 13.93 -4.08 -18.96
CA GLY A 190 13.16 -4.00 -20.21
C GLY A 190 12.15 -2.83 -20.25
N GLU A 191 11.83 -2.21 -19.12
CA GLU A 191 10.92 -1.08 -19.06
C GLU A 191 11.64 0.25 -19.26
N GLU A 192 12.88 0.35 -18.80
CA GLU A 192 13.68 1.58 -18.89
C GLU A 192 13.95 2.01 -20.35
N ASP A 193 14.10 1.07 -21.28
CA ASP A 193 14.22 1.38 -22.71
C ASP A 193 12.91 1.93 -23.30
N LEU A 194 11.75 1.44 -22.82
CA LEU A 194 10.44 1.97 -23.22
C LEU A 194 10.26 3.39 -22.68
N VAL A 195 10.67 3.63 -21.45
CA VAL A 195 10.68 4.94 -20.78
C VAL A 195 11.60 5.91 -21.54
N ALA A 196 12.81 5.48 -21.92
CA ALA A 196 13.75 6.30 -22.65
C ALA A 196 13.22 6.68 -24.06
N LYS A 197 12.64 5.73 -24.78
CA LYS A 197 11.99 5.98 -26.07
C LYS A 197 10.82 6.96 -25.96
N ALA A 198 10.00 6.83 -24.92
CA ALA A 198 8.91 7.77 -24.65
C ALA A 198 9.47 9.17 -24.37
N HIS A 199 10.58 9.27 -23.62
CA HIS A 199 11.20 10.55 -23.31
C HIS A 199 11.74 11.26 -24.56
N LEU A 200 12.29 10.52 -25.53
CA LEU A 200 12.68 11.13 -26.83
C LEU A 200 11.49 11.77 -27.53
N LEU A 201 10.34 11.09 -27.59
CA LEU A 201 9.11 11.66 -28.17
C LEU A 201 8.61 12.89 -27.38
N ILE A 202 8.75 12.89 -26.06
CA ILE A 202 8.41 14.04 -25.23
C ILE A 202 9.31 15.23 -25.56
N LYS A 203 10.61 15.01 -25.75
CA LYS A 203 11.57 16.08 -26.08
C LYS A 203 11.34 16.72 -27.45
N GLU A 204 10.71 16.05 -28.39
CA GLU A 204 10.30 16.65 -29.66
C GLU A 204 9.34 17.82 -29.45
N GLN A 205 8.49 17.78 -28.40
CA GLN A 205 7.53 18.85 -28.07
C GLN A 205 7.96 19.71 -26.88
N ILE A 206 8.71 19.15 -25.95
CA ILE A 206 9.21 19.81 -24.74
C ILE A 206 10.73 19.61 -24.65
N PRO A 207 11.55 20.36 -25.42
CA PRO A 207 12.99 20.09 -25.60
C PRO A 207 13.80 20.09 -24.30
N ASN A 208 13.39 20.85 -23.29
CA ASN A 208 14.06 20.94 -22.01
C ASN A 208 13.48 19.98 -20.95
N ALA A 209 12.61 19.04 -21.31
CA ALA A 209 12.07 18.06 -20.35
C ALA A 209 13.21 17.20 -19.76
N LEU A 210 13.03 16.81 -18.50
CA LEU A 210 13.91 15.88 -17.79
C LEU A 210 13.11 14.63 -17.38
N CYS A 211 13.70 13.45 -17.57
CA CYS A 211 13.19 12.20 -17.05
C CYS A 211 14.00 11.77 -15.82
N VAL A 212 13.37 11.70 -14.66
CA VAL A 212 13.98 11.07 -13.48
C VAL A 212 13.63 9.60 -13.47
N ILE A 213 14.63 8.73 -13.53
CA ILE A 213 14.46 7.27 -13.47
C ILE A 213 14.92 6.76 -12.12
N ILE A 214 14.00 6.13 -11.38
CA ILE A 214 14.27 5.52 -10.07
C ILE A 214 14.13 4.02 -10.21
N PRO A 215 15.22 3.27 -10.40
CA PRO A 215 15.15 1.83 -10.59
C PRO A 215 14.73 1.11 -9.29
N ARG A 216 13.94 0.05 -9.41
CA ARG A 216 13.57 -0.79 -8.26
C ARG A 216 14.78 -1.43 -7.59
N HIS A 217 15.81 -1.71 -8.37
CA HIS A 217 17.05 -2.34 -7.94
C HIS A 217 18.25 -1.45 -8.30
N PRO A 218 18.70 -0.59 -7.36
CA PRO A 218 19.80 0.35 -7.58
C PRO A 218 21.14 -0.30 -7.97
N ASN A 219 21.36 -1.57 -7.62
CA ASN A 219 22.55 -2.32 -8.02
C ASN A 219 22.70 -2.49 -9.55
N ARG A 220 21.66 -2.21 -10.34
CA ARG A 220 21.69 -2.20 -11.82
C ARG A 220 22.13 -0.84 -12.41
N ALA A 221 22.41 0.14 -11.57
CA ALA A 221 22.62 1.53 -12.02
C ALA A 221 23.75 1.68 -13.06
N GLN A 222 24.83 0.91 -12.93
CA GLN A 222 25.95 0.97 -13.87
C GLN A 222 25.55 0.52 -15.28
N ASP A 223 24.89 -0.63 -15.39
CA ASP A 223 24.37 -1.15 -16.66
C ASP A 223 23.28 -0.22 -17.24
N LEU A 224 22.39 0.23 -16.39
CA LEU A 224 21.29 1.13 -16.78
C LEU A 224 21.82 2.47 -17.29
N CYS A 225 22.84 3.04 -16.67
CA CYS A 225 23.48 4.27 -17.14
C CYS A 225 24.06 4.09 -18.57
N GLN A 226 24.76 2.98 -18.84
CA GLN A 226 25.29 2.68 -20.16
C GLN A 226 24.19 2.52 -21.21
N ARG A 227 23.09 1.86 -20.86
CA ARG A 227 21.92 1.69 -21.76
C ARG A 227 21.23 3.02 -22.05
N LEU A 228 20.99 3.84 -21.02
CA LEU A 228 20.36 5.14 -21.18
C LEU A 228 21.22 6.12 -21.98
N SER A 229 22.55 6.04 -21.90
CA SER A 229 23.45 6.92 -22.63
C SER A 229 23.33 6.80 -24.15
N VAL A 230 22.74 5.72 -24.68
CA VAL A 230 22.40 5.56 -26.09
C VAL A 230 21.26 6.51 -26.51
N TYR A 231 20.41 6.89 -25.58
CA TYR A 231 19.22 7.73 -25.80
C TYR A 231 19.47 9.21 -25.46
N GLY A 232 20.46 9.52 -24.61
CA GLY A 232 20.74 10.90 -24.20
C GLY A 232 21.73 11.01 -23.05
N ALA A 233 21.98 12.24 -22.59
CA ALA A 233 22.89 12.52 -21.50
C ALA A 233 22.32 12.06 -20.17
N VAL A 234 23.12 11.35 -19.37
CA VAL A 234 22.73 10.78 -18.08
C VAL A 234 23.56 11.41 -16.95
N SER A 235 22.92 11.83 -15.87
CA SER A 235 23.55 12.16 -14.59
C SER A 235 23.10 11.15 -13.52
N ARG A 236 24.01 10.77 -12.60
CA ARG A 236 23.76 9.75 -11.55
C ARG A 236 23.76 10.34 -10.15
N ARG A 237 22.69 10.06 -9.41
CA ARG A 237 22.49 10.51 -8.04
C ARG A 237 23.55 9.98 -7.08
N SER A 238 23.86 8.67 -7.14
CA SER A 238 24.86 8.02 -6.25
C SER A 238 26.29 8.53 -6.44
N LEU A 239 26.59 9.17 -7.57
CA LEU A 239 27.87 9.80 -7.87
C LEU A 239 27.90 11.29 -7.54
N HIS A 240 26.83 11.82 -6.90
CA HIS A 240 26.64 13.24 -6.61
C HIS A 240 26.66 14.13 -7.86
N GLU A 241 26.24 13.60 -8.99
CA GLU A 241 26.10 14.35 -10.24
C GLU A 241 24.73 15.04 -10.24
N ASP A 242 24.72 16.36 -10.24
CA ASP A 242 23.49 17.13 -10.42
C ASP A 242 23.09 17.19 -11.91
N PRO A 243 21.79 17.17 -12.24
CA PRO A 243 21.35 17.32 -13.62
C PRO A 243 21.63 18.72 -14.15
N SER A 244 22.38 18.78 -15.25
CA SER A 244 22.63 20.02 -16.02
C SER A 244 21.52 20.27 -17.04
N PRO A 245 21.42 21.46 -17.66
CA PRO A 245 20.48 21.69 -18.76
C PRO A 245 20.60 20.69 -19.93
N ALA A 246 21.78 20.08 -20.13
CA ALA A 246 22.03 19.09 -21.15
C ALA A 246 21.62 17.66 -20.72
N THR A 247 21.35 17.42 -19.44
CA THR A 247 20.98 16.09 -18.94
C THR A 247 19.58 15.72 -19.42
N ASP A 248 19.41 14.56 -20.01
CA ASP A 248 18.13 14.03 -20.45
C ASP A 248 17.51 13.09 -19.39
N PHE A 249 18.38 12.30 -18.76
CA PHE A 249 17.99 11.31 -17.77
C PHE A 249 18.73 11.56 -16.44
N TYR A 250 17.99 11.73 -15.37
CA TYR A 250 18.54 11.74 -14.01
C TYR A 250 18.29 10.39 -13.35
N LEU A 251 19.34 9.59 -13.25
CA LEU A 251 19.27 8.25 -12.65
C LEU A 251 19.38 8.38 -11.13
N ALA A 252 18.25 8.28 -10.45
CA ALA A 252 18.13 8.31 -8.98
C ALA A 252 18.33 6.90 -8.42
N ASP A 253 19.54 6.46 -8.37
CA ASP A 253 19.98 5.10 -7.98
C ASP A 253 20.34 4.97 -6.49
N THR A 254 19.70 5.75 -5.64
CA THR A 254 19.83 5.74 -4.18
C THR A 254 18.60 5.10 -3.52
N LEU A 255 18.74 4.62 -2.29
CA LEU A 255 17.63 4.06 -1.51
C LEU A 255 17.04 5.09 -0.57
N GLY A 256 15.71 5.01 -0.35
CA GLY A 256 15.00 5.83 0.64
C GLY A 256 14.61 7.23 0.16
N GLU A 257 14.88 7.61 -1.08
CA GLU A 257 14.63 8.95 -1.62
C GLU A 257 13.34 9.09 -2.46
N LEU A 258 12.49 8.06 -2.55
CA LEU A 258 11.21 8.17 -3.28
C LEU A 258 10.37 9.36 -2.81
N GLY A 259 10.32 9.60 -1.49
CA GLY A 259 9.58 10.72 -0.92
C GLY A 259 10.10 12.09 -1.35
N LEU A 260 11.41 12.23 -1.56
CA LEU A 260 12.04 13.42 -2.13
C LEU A 260 11.59 13.62 -3.57
N PHE A 261 11.81 12.61 -4.44
CA PHE A 261 11.56 12.73 -5.87
C PHE A 261 10.08 12.95 -6.18
N PHE A 262 9.15 12.27 -5.50
CA PHE A 262 7.71 12.50 -5.70
C PHE A 262 7.26 13.93 -5.35
N ARG A 263 8.03 14.69 -4.57
CA ARG A 263 7.77 16.11 -4.27
C ARG A 263 8.38 17.06 -5.28
N LEU A 264 9.25 16.57 -6.15
CA LEU A 264 9.89 17.40 -7.19
C LEU A 264 9.07 17.40 -8.49
N SER A 265 8.19 16.44 -8.70
CA SER A 265 7.39 16.33 -9.92
C SER A 265 5.92 16.07 -9.62
N PRO A 266 5.01 16.74 -10.34
CA PRO A 266 3.59 16.41 -10.27
C PRO A 266 3.21 15.15 -11.04
N LEU A 267 4.14 14.53 -11.82
CA LEU A 267 3.85 13.40 -12.70
C LEU A 267 4.72 12.20 -12.37
N VAL A 268 4.09 11.05 -12.13
CA VAL A 268 4.77 9.80 -11.83
C VAL A 268 4.22 8.66 -12.69
N PHE A 269 5.10 8.06 -13.48
CA PHE A 269 4.88 6.74 -14.07
C PHE A 269 5.38 5.67 -13.09
N LEU A 270 4.50 4.73 -12.75
CA LEU A 270 4.80 3.62 -11.85
C LEU A 270 5.27 2.40 -12.64
N GLY A 271 6.51 2.06 -12.44
CA GLY A 271 7.19 0.97 -13.12
C GLY A 271 6.72 -0.44 -12.70
N GLY A 272 7.32 -1.46 -13.35
CA GLY A 272 6.88 -2.85 -13.25
C GLY A 272 5.49 -3.06 -13.82
N SER A 273 5.01 -2.13 -14.62
CA SER A 273 3.64 -2.07 -15.13
C SER A 273 3.52 -2.13 -16.65
N LEU A 274 4.54 -1.71 -17.42
CA LEU A 274 4.65 -2.00 -18.85
C LEU A 274 5.27 -3.36 -19.13
N VAL A 275 5.98 -3.91 -18.15
CA VAL A 275 6.49 -5.29 -18.14
C VAL A 275 5.70 -6.13 -17.13
N PRO A 276 5.59 -7.47 -17.28
CA PRO A 276 4.70 -8.30 -16.45
C PRO A 276 5.28 -8.58 -15.05
N VAL A 277 5.62 -7.54 -14.31
CA VAL A 277 6.13 -7.62 -12.92
C VAL A 277 5.02 -7.46 -11.89
N GLY A 278 3.95 -6.69 -12.20
CA GLY A 278 2.76 -6.57 -11.37
C GLY A 278 2.52 -5.21 -10.73
N GLY A 279 3.32 -4.20 -11.11
CA GLY A 279 3.15 -2.81 -10.67
C GLY A 279 3.59 -2.54 -9.24
N HIS A 280 3.55 -1.26 -8.87
CA HIS A 280 3.91 -0.74 -7.55
C HIS A 280 2.77 0.06 -6.91
N ASN A 281 2.96 0.47 -5.65
CA ASN A 281 1.95 1.15 -4.82
C ASN A 281 1.57 2.53 -5.41
N LEU A 282 0.27 2.75 -5.66
CA LEU A 282 -0.27 4.02 -6.16
C LEU A 282 -0.53 5.03 -5.03
N ILE A 283 -0.70 4.57 -3.78
CA ILE A 283 -1.05 5.44 -2.65
C ILE A 283 0.07 6.42 -2.32
N GLU A 284 1.32 5.96 -2.30
CA GLU A 284 2.47 6.77 -1.89
C GLU A 284 2.63 8.04 -2.74
N PRO A 285 2.70 7.99 -4.07
CA PRO A 285 2.76 9.20 -4.88
C PRO A 285 1.44 9.99 -4.87
N ALA A 286 0.27 9.34 -4.76
CA ALA A 286 -1.02 10.01 -4.66
C ALA A 286 -1.13 10.89 -3.40
N GLN A 287 -0.67 10.38 -2.25
CA GLN A 287 -0.65 11.14 -0.99
C GLN A 287 0.22 12.40 -1.07
N ILE A 288 1.29 12.35 -1.84
CA ILE A 288 2.21 13.46 -2.03
C ILE A 288 1.65 14.49 -3.02
N GLY A 289 0.77 14.08 -3.91
CA GLY A 289 0.12 14.94 -4.89
C GLY A 289 0.68 14.79 -6.29
N CYS A 290 0.91 13.54 -6.71
CA CYS A 290 1.29 13.23 -8.08
C CYS A 290 0.09 12.74 -8.89
N ALA A 291 0.03 13.12 -10.16
CA ALA A 291 -0.78 12.45 -11.18
C ALA A 291 -0.12 11.11 -11.53
N LEU A 292 -0.93 10.07 -11.57
CA LEU A 292 -0.46 8.68 -11.65
C LEU A 292 -0.62 8.11 -13.05
N ILE A 293 0.46 7.53 -13.56
CA ILE A 293 0.48 6.83 -14.85
C ILE A 293 1.01 5.41 -14.60
N HIS A 294 0.40 4.41 -15.22
CA HIS A 294 0.85 3.02 -15.11
C HIS A 294 0.54 2.22 -16.38
N GLY A 295 1.27 1.13 -16.60
CA GLY A 295 0.99 0.15 -17.64
C GLY A 295 -0.15 -0.82 -17.27
N PRO A 296 -0.44 -1.81 -18.15
CA PRO A 296 -1.54 -2.77 -17.93
C PRO A 296 -1.24 -3.84 -16.88
N HIS A 297 0.03 -4.07 -16.54
CA HIS A 297 0.43 -5.16 -15.64
C HIS A 297 0.44 -4.71 -14.18
N MET A 298 -0.75 -4.57 -13.57
CA MET A 298 -0.94 -4.15 -12.18
C MET A 298 -1.49 -5.27 -11.27
N PHE A 299 -1.22 -6.53 -11.59
CA PHE A 299 -1.86 -7.67 -10.92
C PHE A 299 -1.49 -7.81 -9.43
N LYS A 300 -0.34 -7.30 -8.97
CA LYS A 300 0.01 -7.24 -7.55
C LYS A 300 -0.75 -6.13 -6.80
N GLN A 301 -1.31 -5.18 -7.53
CA GLN A 301 -2.04 -4.02 -7.02
C GLN A 301 -3.46 -3.95 -7.62
N GLU A 302 -4.02 -5.07 -8.08
CA GLU A 302 -5.26 -5.12 -8.86
C GLU A 302 -6.44 -4.42 -8.17
N GLU A 303 -6.67 -4.72 -6.90
CA GLU A 303 -7.77 -4.13 -6.13
C GLU A 303 -7.60 -2.61 -6.00
N LEU A 304 -6.39 -2.15 -5.67
CA LEU A 304 -6.08 -0.74 -5.55
C LEU A 304 -6.22 -0.02 -6.90
N THR A 305 -5.66 -0.60 -7.97
CA THR A 305 -5.74 -0.06 -9.32
C THR A 305 -7.19 0.07 -9.79
N ARG A 306 -8.05 -0.88 -9.43
CA ARG A 306 -9.49 -0.82 -9.74
C ARG A 306 -10.15 0.39 -9.06
N HIS A 307 -9.81 0.70 -7.82
CA HIS A 307 -10.33 1.88 -7.11
C HIS A 307 -9.87 3.18 -7.77
N PHE A 308 -8.57 3.31 -8.07
CA PHE A 308 -8.05 4.48 -8.78
C PHE A 308 -8.69 4.66 -10.17
N LYS A 309 -8.84 3.57 -10.93
CA LYS A 309 -9.49 3.58 -12.24
C LYS A 309 -10.94 4.00 -12.15
N ALA A 310 -11.71 3.46 -11.19
CA ALA A 310 -13.12 3.80 -10.99
C ALA A 310 -13.32 5.29 -10.66
N ALA A 311 -12.38 5.88 -9.93
CA ALA A 311 -12.37 7.32 -9.60
C ALA A 311 -11.81 8.19 -10.74
N GLY A 312 -11.29 7.61 -11.83
CA GLY A 312 -10.54 8.33 -12.87
C GLY A 312 -9.28 9.01 -12.30
N ALA A 313 -8.63 8.38 -11.33
CA ALA A 313 -7.52 8.91 -10.54
C ALA A 313 -6.15 8.38 -11.00
N SER A 314 -6.11 7.60 -12.08
CA SER A 314 -4.88 7.13 -12.72
C SER A 314 -5.06 6.99 -14.22
N HIS A 315 -3.96 7.12 -14.97
CA HIS A 315 -3.90 6.97 -16.42
C HIS A 315 -3.21 5.64 -16.76
N MET A 316 -3.93 4.75 -17.42
CA MET A 316 -3.35 3.51 -17.93
C MET A 316 -2.83 3.73 -19.36
N VAL A 317 -1.57 3.36 -19.59
CA VAL A 317 -0.91 3.45 -20.89
C VAL A 317 -0.46 2.07 -21.37
N THR A 318 -0.49 1.84 -22.67
CA THR A 318 -0.23 0.50 -23.24
C THR A 318 0.94 0.46 -24.22
N SER A 319 1.49 1.62 -24.58
CA SER A 319 2.59 1.74 -25.53
C SER A 319 3.51 2.92 -25.21
N VAL A 320 4.67 2.95 -25.84
CA VAL A 320 5.63 4.08 -25.77
C VAL A 320 4.98 5.39 -26.22
N ALA A 321 4.24 5.37 -27.31
CA ALA A 321 3.57 6.55 -27.84
C ALA A 321 2.45 7.05 -26.90
N ASP A 322 1.68 6.12 -26.31
CA ASP A 322 0.62 6.43 -25.36
C ASP A 322 1.20 7.04 -24.07
N LEU A 323 2.32 6.49 -23.55
CA LEU A 323 3.05 7.05 -22.43
C LEU A 323 3.54 8.48 -22.73
N ALA A 324 4.18 8.67 -23.88
CA ALA A 324 4.68 9.98 -24.29
C ALA A 324 3.55 11.00 -24.40
N GLN A 325 2.46 10.67 -25.10
CA GLN A 325 1.31 11.55 -25.27
C GLN A 325 0.64 11.91 -23.95
N THR A 326 0.50 10.96 -23.06
CA THR A 326 -0.08 11.19 -21.72
C THR A 326 0.77 12.17 -20.93
N ILE A 327 2.11 11.99 -20.93
CA ILE A 327 3.03 12.89 -20.21
C ILE A 327 3.04 14.27 -20.85
N ILE A 328 3.09 14.39 -22.17
CA ILE A 328 3.02 15.68 -22.88
C ILE A 328 1.74 16.43 -22.47
N THR A 329 0.61 15.75 -22.55
CA THR A 329 -0.69 16.33 -22.19
C THR A 329 -0.70 16.87 -20.75
N LEU A 330 -0.18 16.07 -19.81
CA LEU A 330 -0.12 16.46 -18.41
C LEU A 330 0.93 17.54 -18.13
N LEU A 331 2.10 17.55 -18.80
CA LEU A 331 3.11 18.59 -18.63
C LEU A 331 2.67 19.94 -19.21
N THR A 332 1.83 19.93 -20.25
CA THR A 332 1.41 21.17 -20.95
C THR A 332 0.05 21.70 -20.49
N SER A 333 -0.76 20.90 -19.79
CA SER A 333 -2.07 21.29 -19.33
C SER A 333 -2.18 21.29 -17.79
N TYR A 334 -2.01 22.46 -17.18
CA TYR A 334 -2.19 22.64 -15.73
C TYR A 334 -3.54 22.12 -15.24
N GLN A 335 -4.62 22.38 -15.99
CA GLN A 335 -5.97 21.96 -15.58
C GLN A 335 -6.10 20.43 -15.51
N GLN A 336 -5.57 19.71 -16.51
CA GLN A 336 -5.64 18.25 -16.53
C GLN A 336 -4.77 17.64 -15.44
N THR A 337 -3.57 18.15 -15.25
CA THR A 337 -2.66 17.70 -14.20
C THR A 337 -3.25 17.93 -12.81
N HIS A 338 -3.76 19.13 -12.55
CA HIS A 338 -4.40 19.44 -11.27
C HIS A 338 -5.61 18.55 -11.01
N ALA A 339 -6.48 18.34 -12.02
CA ALA A 339 -7.63 17.46 -11.88
C ALA A 339 -7.22 15.98 -11.61
N ALA A 340 -6.17 15.49 -12.26
CA ALA A 340 -5.63 14.14 -12.02
C ALA A 340 -5.06 14.00 -10.60
N ILE A 341 -4.30 14.99 -10.14
CA ILE A 341 -3.76 15.07 -8.79
C ILE A 341 -4.86 15.04 -7.73
N GLU A 342 -5.89 15.90 -7.88
CA GLU A 342 -6.95 16.00 -6.88
C GLU A 342 -7.77 14.70 -6.79
N LYS A 343 -8.02 14.03 -7.91
CA LYS A 343 -8.63 12.70 -7.90
C LYS A 343 -7.77 11.65 -7.20
N ALA A 344 -6.46 11.64 -7.47
CA ALA A 344 -5.51 10.73 -6.84
C ALA A 344 -5.42 10.97 -5.33
N LYS A 345 -5.30 12.23 -4.90
CA LYS A 345 -5.34 12.63 -3.48
C LYS A 345 -6.64 12.21 -2.80
N TYR A 346 -7.77 12.37 -3.47
CA TYR A 346 -9.06 12.00 -2.91
C TYR A 346 -9.08 10.49 -2.54
N VAL A 347 -8.69 9.62 -3.49
CA VAL A 347 -8.63 8.17 -3.24
C VAL A 347 -7.64 7.84 -2.11
N ALA A 348 -6.46 8.46 -2.11
CA ALA A 348 -5.45 8.25 -1.08
C ALA A 348 -5.94 8.72 0.31
N LYS A 349 -6.68 9.84 0.36
CA LYS A 349 -7.28 10.36 1.59
C LYS A 349 -8.34 9.43 2.16
N GLU A 350 -9.22 8.87 1.32
CA GLU A 350 -10.21 7.88 1.78
C GLU A 350 -9.54 6.69 2.49
N GLN A 351 -8.40 6.23 1.98
CA GLN A 351 -7.65 5.14 2.60
C GLN A 351 -7.06 5.55 3.96
N LYS A 352 -6.53 6.76 4.06
CA LYS A 352 -6.02 7.31 5.32
C LYS A 352 -7.15 7.51 6.34
N ASP A 353 -8.25 8.11 5.93
CA ASP A 353 -9.40 8.36 6.80
C ASP A 353 -9.97 7.03 7.35
N SER A 354 -10.02 5.99 6.51
CA SER A 354 -10.43 4.64 6.91
C SER A 354 -9.51 4.05 7.98
N PHE A 355 -8.20 4.24 7.85
CA PHE A 355 -7.23 3.78 8.82
C PHE A 355 -7.33 4.55 10.15
N ASP A 356 -7.45 5.88 10.08
CA ASP A 356 -7.58 6.73 11.28
C ASP A 356 -8.87 6.44 12.02
N LEU A 357 -9.98 6.22 11.33
CA LEU A 357 -11.25 5.83 11.94
C LEU A 357 -11.17 4.44 12.60
N THR A 358 -10.53 3.48 11.93
CA THR A 358 -10.26 2.15 12.50
C THR A 358 -9.41 2.28 13.76
N TRP A 359 -8.34 3.07 13.73
CA TRP A 359 -7.49 3.34 14.87
C TRP A 359 -8.26 3.93 16.05
N GLN A 360 -9.09 4.95 15.82
CA GLN A 360 -9.94 5.55 16.86
C GLN A 360 -10.85 4.52 17.55
N LYS A 361 -11.40 3.56 16.78
CA LYS A 361 -12.28 2.53 17.32
C LYS A 361 -11.53 1.51 18.17
N ILE A 362 -10.29 1.17 17.86
CA ILE A 362 -9.50 0.18 18.63
C ILE A 362 -8.79 0.80 19.84
N CYS A 363 -8.49 2.10 19.84
CA CYS A 363 -7.82 2.79 20.95
C CYS A 363 -8.40 2.51 22.35
N PRO A 364 -9.73 2.46 22.56
CA PRO A 364 -10.31 2.15 23.88
C PRO A 364 -9.92 0.78 24.40
N TYR A 365 -9.66 -0.20 23.53
CA TYR A 365 -9.20 -1.53 23.94
C TYR A 365 -7.75 -1.51 24.39
N LEU A 366 -6.92 -0.69 23.74
CA LEU A 366 -5.50 -0.54 24.12
C LEU A 366 -5.32 0.11 25.48
N ARG A 367 -6.12 1.12 25.81
CA ARG A 367 -6.09 1.81 27.11
C ARG A 367 -6.46 0.90 28.30
N ARG A 368 -7.04 -0.25 28.06
CA ARG A 368 -7.34 -1.25 29.09
C ARG A 368 -6.17 -2.20 29.35
N LEU A 369 -5.15 -2.17 28.50
CA LEU A 369 -3.94 -3.01 28.59
C LEU A 369 -2.83 -2.30 29.39
N SER A 370 -2.90 -0.98 29.50
CA SER A 370 -2.02 -0.13 30.34
C SER A 370 -2.60 0.02 31.76
#